data_0ef7f4b5b55a717b93f7679a8486112b
#
_entry.id   0ef7f4b5b55a717b93f7679a8486112b
#
_cell.length_a   1.000
_cell.length_b   1.000
_cell.length_c   1.000
_cell.angle_alpha   90.00
_cell.angle_beta   90.00
_cell.angle_gamma   90.00
#
_symmetry.space_group_name_H-M   'P 1'
#
loop_
_entity.id
_entity.type
_entity.pdbx_description
1 polymer ?
#
loop_
_entity_poly.entity_id
_entity_poly.type
_entity_poly.pdbx_seq_one_letter_code
_entity_poly.pdbx_strand_id
1 'polypeptide(L)'
;MKLAIHNFNSSWTIRWIEYCKTNNIKFFLINCYDHNIIQQLKDKTITHLMWHFDHSKPSDILMARNVLFSVEKMGIKAFPNFDTSWHFDDKITQKYVLETIGAKVVPTYPFYDKKTAIEWLKVSAKYPLVVKLRRGAGSYNVKLLKNYKQAEEYTNKMFSTGLDPSPRYLADIKNKIKISKNFQGFMSKLKKLPGFFKMVRKGKLFPKELGYVYFQEFIDNNKHDIR
;
A
#
# COMPACT_ATOMS: atom_id res chain seq x y z
N MET A 1 -16.63 6.21 -28.04
CA MET A 1 -16.03 5.78 -26.76
C MET A 1 -16.96 4.75 -26.12
N LYS A 2 -16.45 3.55 -25.74
CA LYS A 2 -17.16 2.59 -24.92
C LYS A 2 -16.45 2.45 -23.57
N LEU A 3 -17.03 3.02 -22.54
CA LEU A 3 -16.46 3.14 -21.20
C LEU A 3 -16.94 2.00 -20.31
N ALA A 4 -16.01 1.34 -19.63
CA ALA A 4 -16.29 0.44 -18.50
C ALA A 4 -15.79 1.04 -17.20
N ILE A 5 -16.56 0.89 -16.13
CA ILE A 5 -16.20 1.32 -14.78
C ILE A 5 -16.29 0.12 -13.87
N HIS A 6 -15.21 -0.16 -13.12
CA HIS A 6 -15.22 -1.20 -12.11
C HIS A 6 -16.26 -0.89 -11.02
N ASN A 7 -17.21 -1.80 -10.86
CA ASN A 7 -18.30 -1.64 -9.88
C ASN A 7 -17.79 -1.84 -8.46
N PHE A 8 -17.39 -0.76 -7.83
CA PHE A 8 -16.93 -0.75 -6.46
C PHE A 8 -17.55 0.40 -5.67
N ASN A 9 -17.99 0.12 -4.45
CA ASN A 9 -18.56 1.13 -3.58
C ASN A 9 -17.47 2.01 -2.95
N SER A 10 -16.87 2.90 -3.76
CA SER A 10 -15.96 3.94 -3.31
C SER A 10 -16.49 5.31 -3.69
N SER A 11 -16.10 6.34 -2.94
CA SER A 11 -16.47 7.73 -3.25
C SER A 11 -16.04 8.15 -4.67
N TRP A 12 -14.92 7.63 -5.16
CA TRP A 12 -14.42 7.89 -6.52
C TRP A 12 -15.32 7.25 -7.57
N THR A 13 -15.59 5.96 -7.45
CA THR A 13 -16.45 5.23 -8.40
C THR A 13 -17.85 5.81 -8.46
N ILE A 14 -18.43 6.15 -7.31
CA ILE A 14 -19.75 6.78 -7.24
C ILE A 14 -19.76 8.09 -8.01
N ARG A 15 -18.78 8.97 -7.80
CA ARG A 15 -18.66 10.26 -8.52
C ARG A 15 -18.49 10.09 -10.02
N TRP A 16 -17.73 9.10 -10.47
CA TRP A 16 -17.59 8.81 -11.90
C TRP A 16 -18.91 8.38 -12.52
N ILE A 17 -19.64 7.51 -11.82
CA ILE A 17 -20.97 7.05 -12.27
C ILE A 17 -21.95 8.22 -12.33
N GLU A 18 -22.00 9.06 -11.29
CA GLU A 18 -22.84 10.25 -11.23
C GLU A 18 -22.50 11.23 -12.36
N TYR A 19 -21.21 11.52 -12.57
CA TYR A 19 -20.78 12.36 -13.67
C TYR A 19 -21.19 11.83 -15.03
N CYS A 20 -21.02 10.52 -15.27
CA CYS A 20 -21.45 9.89 -16.51
C CYS A 20 -22.97 10.01 -16.73
N LYS A 21 -23.77 9.81 -15.69
CA LYS A 21 -25.23 9.96 -15.75
C LYS A 21 -25.64 11.39 -16.06
N THR A 22 -25.08 12.35 -15.34
CA THR A 22 -25.41 13.79 -15.53
C THR A 22 -25.04 14.29 -16.92
N ASN A 23 -23.97 13.76 -17.51
CA ASN A 23 -23.50 14.19 -18.83
C ASN A 23 -23.91 13.24 -19.97
N ASN A 24 -24.87 12.35 -19.72
CA ASN A 24 -25.36 11.38 -20.71
C ASN A 24 -24.25 10.52 -21.36
N ILE A 25 -23.16 10.22 -20.61
CA ILE A 25 -22.08 9.35 -21.07
C ILE A 25 -22.48 7.90 -20.83
N LYS A 26 -22.57 7.11 -21.91
CA LYS A 26 -22.85 5.68 -21.81
C LYS A 26 -21.68 4.92 -21.21
N PHE A 27 -21.91 4.09 -20.22
CA PHE A 27 -20.91 3.26 -19.56
C PHE A 27 -21.46 1.88 -19.19
N PHE A 28 -20.54 0.93 -18.99
CA PHE A 28 -20.81 -0.40 -18.49
C PHE A 28 -20.23 -0.55 -17.07
N LEU A 29 -21.02 -1.10 -16.16
CA LEU A 29 -20.48 -1.55 -14.88
C LEU A 29 -19.90 -2.95 -15.06
N ILE A 30 -18.68 -3.15 -14.63
CA ILE A 30 -17.97 -4.43 -14.71
C ILE A 30 -17.34 -4.78 -13.37
N ASN A 31 -17.03 -6.05 -13.18
CA ASN A 31 -16.25 -6.50 -12.03
C ASN A 31 -14.87 -6.94 -12.50
N CYS A 32 -13.84 -6.13 -12.22
CA CYS A 32 -12.45 -6.44 -12.59
C CYS A 32 -11.89 -7.69 -11.91
N TYR A 33 -12.56 -8.24 -10.90
CA TYR A 33 -12.15 -9.49 -10.23
C TYR A 33 -12.65 -10.76 -10.93
N ASP A 34 -13.50 -10.62 -11.95
CA ASP A 34 -14.04 -11.78 -12.65
C ASP A 34 -12.92 -12.51 -13.42
N HIS A 35 -12.91 -13.82 -13.32
CA HIS A 35 -11.89 -14.65 -13.99
C HIS A 35 -11.86 -14.47 -15.52
N ASN A 36 -12.99 -14.07 -16.11
CA ASN A 36 -13.17 -13.87 -17.56
C ASN A 36 -13.21 -12.38 -17.95
N ILE A 37 -12.69 -11.47 -17.12
CA ILE A 37 -12.74 -10.01 -17.34
C ILE A 37 -12.23 -9.61 -18.74
N ILE A 38 -11.15 -10.22 -19.22
CA ILE A 38 -10.59 -9.94 -20.54
C ILE A 38 -11.59 -10.26 -21.64
N GLN A 39 -12.29 -11.39 -21.55
CA GLN A 39 -13.32 -11.75 -22.53
C GLN A 39 -14.52 -10.80 -22.47
N GLN A 40 -14.97 -10.44 -21.28
CA GLN A 40 -16.07 -9.48 -21.12
C GLN A 40 -15.74 -8.11 -21.75
N LEU A 41 -14.50 -7.63 -21.63
CA LEU A 41 -14.07 -6.37 -22.24
C LEU A 41 -14.04 -6.47 -23.77
N LYS A 42 -13.61 -7.61 -24.33
CA LYS A 42 -13.65 -7.87 -25.78
C LYS A 42 -15.08 -7.93 -26.31
N ASP A 43 -15.93 -8.71 -25.70
CA ASP A 43 -17.33 -8.93 -26.15
C ASP A 43 -18.12 -7.61 -26.16
N LYS A 44 -17.87 -6.74 -25.16
CA LYS A 44 -18.46 -5.40 -25.09
C LYS A 44 -17.75 -4.36 -25.95
N THR A 45 -16.65 -4.74 -26.61
CA THR A 45 -15.78 -3.82 -27.39
C THR A 45 -15.40 -2.57 -26.60
N ILE A 46 -15.00 -2.76 -25.34
CA ILE A 46 -14.60 -1.67 -24.45
C ILE A 46 -13.33 -0.99 -24.98
N THR A 47 -13.32 0.34 -24.94
CA THR A 47 -12.18 1.17 -25.35
C THR A 47 -11.53 1.92 -24.20
N HIS A 48 -12.25 2.08 -23.08
CA HIS A 48 -11.80 2.81 -21.90
C HIS A 48 -12.21 2.06 -20.64
N LEU A 49 -11.30 1.93 -19.68
CA LEU A 49 -11.53 1.30 -18.37
C LEU A 49 -11.19 2.27 -17.25
N MET A 50 -12.11 2.46 -16.31
CA MET A 50 -11.84 3.19 -15.06
C MET A 50 -11.94 2.24 -13.86
N TRP A 51 -10.87 2.17 -13.07
CA TRP A 51 -10.79 1.33 -11.89
C TRP A 51 -10.04 2.02 -10.75
N HIS A 52 -10.77 2.52 -9.78
CA HIS A 52 -10.17 2.99 -8.52
C HIS A 52 -9.85 1.77 -7.64
N PHE A 53 -8.62 1.28 -7.72
CA PHE A 53 -8.13 0.21 -6.85
C PHE A 53 -7.55 0.77 -5.54
N ASP A 54 -7.58 -0.03 -4.47
CA ASP A 54 -7.34 0.41 -3.10
C ASP A 54 -6.23 -0.44 -2.44
N HIS A 55 -5.22 0.23 -1.89
CA HIS A 55 -4.13 -0.41 -1.14
C HIS A 55 -4.60 -1.15 0.12
N SER A 56 -5.77 -0.85 0.64
CA SER A 56 -6.35 -1.57 1.77
C SER A 56 -7.01 -2.91 1.39
N LYS A 57 -7.07 -3.20 0.07
CA LYS A 57 -7.63 -4.44 -0.46
C LYS A 57 -6.55 -5.37 -1.01
N PRO A 58 -6.33 -6.54 -0.37
CA PRO A 58 -5.36 -7.51 -0.87
C PRO A 58 -5.56 -7.94 -2.33
N SER A 59 -6.82 -8.07 -2.76
CA SER A 59 -7.17 -8.39 -4.14
C SER A 59 -6.68 -7.34 -5.13
N ASP A 60 -6.85 -6.05 -4.81
CA ASP A 60 -6.40 -4.96 -5.67
C ASP A 60 -4.88 -4.96 -5.80
N ILE A 61 -4.17 -5.11 -4.69
CA ILE A 61 -2.70 -5.18 -4.69
C ILE A 61 -2.19 -6.38 -5.50
N LEU A 62 -2.90 -7.50 -5.45
CA LEU A 62 -2.52 -8.71 -6.18
C LEU A 62 -2.74 -8.58 -7.69
N MET A 63 -3.87 -8.05 -8.12
CA MET A 63 -4.33 -8.23 -9.50
C MET A 63 -4.40 -6.93 -10.33
N ALA A 64 -4.52 -5.73 -9.72
CA ALA A 64 -4.73 -4.51 -10.48
C ALA A 64 -3.64 -4.27 -11.53
N ARG A 65 -2.38 -4.46 -11.16
CA ARG A 65 -1.24 -4.31 -12.09
C ARG A 65 -1.35 -5.25 -13.29
N ASN A 66 -1.72 -6.50 -13.03
CA ASN A 66 -1.82 -7.53 -14.08
C ASN A 66 -2.95 -7.21 -15.05
N VAL A 67 -4.12 -6.82 -14.53
CA VAL A 67 -5.27 -6.47 -15.36
C VAL A 67 -5.01 -5.19 -16.15
N LEU A 68 -4.49 -4.13 -15.50
CA LEU A 68 -4.20 -2.86 -16.18
C LEU A 68 -3.19 -3.04 -17.31
N PHE A 69 -2.08 -3.74 -17.05
CA PHE A 69 -1.10 -4.06 -18.09
C PHE A 69 -1.74 -4.80 -19.26
N SER A 70 -2.54 -5.83 -18.97
CA SER A 70 -3.17 -6.66 -19.99
C SER A 70 -4.19 -5.89 -20.84
N VAL A 71 -5.01 -5.04 -20.22
CA VAL A 71 -6.02 -4.26 -20.97
C VAL A 71 -5.39 -3.19 -21.85
N GLU A 72 -4.28 -2.58 -21.41
CA GLU A 72 -3.53 -1.63 -22.23
C GLU A 72 -2.85 -2.32 -23.44
N LYS A 73 -2.36 -3.56 -23.28
CA LYS A 73 -1.88 -4.36 -24.41
C LYS A 73 -2.97 -4.70 -25.42
N MET A 74 -4.24 -4.66 -25.01
CA MET A 74 -5.38 -4.78 -25.91
C MET A 74 -5.77 -3.46 -26.59
N GLY A 75 -5.05 -2.35 -26.31
CA GLY A 75 -5.37 -1.02 -26.82
C GLY A 75 -6.47 -0.30 -26.02
N ILE A 76 -6.90 -0.82 -24.88
CA ILE A 76 -7.87 -0.16 -24.00
C ILE A 76 -7.15 0.90 -23.17
N LYS A 77 -7.65 2.13 -23.17
CA LYS A 77 -7.14 3.21 -22.32
C LYS A 77 -7.63 3.02 -20.89
N ALA A 78 -6.71 2.77 -19.96
CA ALA A 78 -7.04 2.60 -18.54
C ALA A 78 -6.86 3.91 -17.74
N PHE A 79 -7.66 4.09 -16.68
CA PHE A 79 -7.47 5.13 -15.68
C PHE A 79 -7.67 4.56 -14.27
N PRO A 80 -6.65 4.65 -13.39
CA PRO A 80 -5.28 5.07 -13.73
C PRO A 80 -4.66 4.09 -14.75
N ASN A 81 -3.73 4.57 -15.57
CA ASN A 81 -3.01 3.73 -16.49
C ASN A 81 -1.91 2.93 -15.78
N PHE A 82 -1.36 1.92 -16.44
CA PHE A 82 -0.33 1.07 -15.84
C PHE A 82 0.92 1.88 -15.47
N ASP A 83 1.43 2.73 -16.37
CA ASP A 83 2.67 3.48 -16.17
C ASP A 83 2.63 4.42 -14.95
N THR A 84 1.47 5.00 -14.66
CA THR A 84 1.30 5.87 -13.50
C THR A 84 0.91 5.14 -12.21
N SER A 85 0.55 3.88 -12.29
CA SER A 85 -0.03 3.14 -11.16
C SER A 85 0.70 1.87 -10.75
N TRP A 86 1.64 1.35 -11.58
CA TRP A 86 2.31 0.08 -11.27
C TRP A 86 3.13 0.11 -9.98
N HIS A 87 3.65 1.29 -9.59
CA HIS A 87 4.38 1.52 -8.34
C HIS A 87 3.48 1.87 -7.15
N PHE A 88 2.16 1.83 -7.32
CA PHE A 88 1.20 2.18 -6.27
C PHE A 88 1.41 1.33 -5.01
N ASP A 89 1.48 2.01 -3.84
CA ASP A 89 1.76 1.43 -2.52
C ASP A 89 3.06 0.59 -2.44
N ASP A 90 4.07 0.95 -3.23
CA ASP A 90 5.39 0.31 -3.23
C ASP A 90 6.50 1.35 -3.01
N LYS A 91 6.94 1.51 -1.75
CA LYS A 91 7.95 2.52 -1.37
C LYS A 91 9.31 2.27 -1.99
N ILE A 92 9.67 1.00 -2.23
CA ILE A 92 10.95 0.65 -2.87
C ILE A 92 10.92 1.10 -4.32
N THR A 93 9.85 0.77 -5.02
CA THR A 93 9.67 1.19 -6.40
C THR A 93 9.60 2.71 -6.51
N GLN A 94 8.84 3.36 -5.63
CA GLN A 94 8.73 4.82 -5.59
C GLN A 94 10.10 5.49 -5.39
N LYS A 95 10.95 4.93 -4.53
CA LYS A 95 12.32 5.42 -4.34
C LYS A 95 13.07 5.45 -5.68
N TYR A 96 13.08 4.35 -6.41
CA TYR A 96 13.78 4.29 -7.71
C TYR A 96 13.16 5.21 -8.76
N VAL A 97 11.84 5.25 -8.88
CA VAL A 97 11.14 6.16 -9.81
C VAL A 97 11.46 7.61 -9.50
N LEU A 98 11.45 8.02 -8.23
CA LEU A 98 11.76 9.39 -7.84
C LEU A 98 13.22 9.76 -8.10
N GLU A 99 14.15 8.83 -7.92
CA GLU A 99 15.55 9.04 -8.25
C GLU A 99 15.78 9.23 -9.75
N THR A 100 15.06 8.50 -10.60
CA THR A 100 15.22 8.65 -12.07
C THR A 100 14.85 10.03 -12.58
N ILE A 101 13.96 10.73 -11.89
CA ILE A 101 13.55 12.10 -12.25
C ILE A 101 14.29 13.17 -11.44
N GLY A 102 15.31 12.80 -10.67
CA GLY A 102 16.10 13.73 -9.85
C GLY A 102 15.32 14.39 -8.71
N ALA A 103 14.22 13.78 -8.24
CA ALA A 103 13.45 14.31 -7.13
C ALA A 103 14.28 14.32 -5.84
N LYS A 104 14.23 15.41 -5.08
CA LYS A 104 14.87 15.52 -3.77
C LYS A 104 14.10 14.69 -2.76
N VAL A 105 14.61 13.51 -2.44
CA VAL A 105 14.03 12.61 -1.44
C VAL A 105 15.00 12.40 -0.28
N VAL A 106 14.47 12.02 0.88
CA VAL A 106 15.31 11.64 2.02
C VAL A 106 16.17 10.44 1.63
N PRO A 107 17.49 10.45 1.91
CA PRO A 107 18.36 9.34 1.57
C PRO A 107 17.81 8.01 2.08
N THR A 108 17.73 7.05 1.18
CA THR A 108 17.04 5.79 1.39
C THR A 108 17.83 4.64 0.83
N TYR A 109 17.98 3.60 1.62
CA TYR A 109 18.90 2.49 1.40
C TYR A 109 18.14 1.14 1.47
N PRO A 110 17.64 0.62 0.34
CA PRO A 110 17.08 -0.72 0.26
C PRO A 110 18.19 -1.77 0.10
N PHE A 111 18.08 -2.88 0.83
CA PHE A 111 18.96 -4.03 0.71
C PHE A 111 18.15 -5.30 0.50
N TYR A 112 18.61 -6.15 -0.39
CA TYR A 112 18.00 -7.45 -0.76
C TYR A 112 18.87 -8.62 -0.34
N ASP A 113 20.03 -8.34 0.25
CA ASP A 113 20.94 -9.30 0.86
C ASP A 113 21.24 -8.93 2.31
N LYS A 114 21.17 -9.92 3.18
CA LYS A 114 21.34 -9.73 4.63
C LYS A 114 22.76 -9.29 4.99
N LYS A 115 23.79 -9.90 4.35
CA LYS A 115 25.18 -9.64 4.67
C LYS A 115 25.54 -8.20 4.33
N THR A 116 25.18 -7.77 3.15
CA THR A 116 25.38 -6.39 2.67
C THR A 116 24.65 -5.36 3.57
N ALA A 117 23.42 -5.66 3.99
CA ALA A 117 22.68 -4.80 4.92
C ALA A 117 23.40 -4.66 6.27
N ILE A 118 23.87 -5.76 6.85
CA ILE A 118 24.58 -5.76 8.14
C ILE A 118 25.93 -5.03 8.04
N GLU A 119 26.68 -5.22 6.96
CA GLU A 119 27.93 -4.49 6.72
C GLU A 119 27.71 -2.98 6.65
N TRP A 120 26.69 -2.56 5.87
CA TRP A 120 26.32 -1.14 5.79
C TRP A 120 25.90 -0.56 7.15
N LEU A 121 25.12 -1.29 7.93
CA LEU A 121 24.71 -0.88 9.28
C LEU A 121 25.89 -0.67 10.24
N LYS A 122 27.00 -1.43 10.07
CA LYS A 122 28.20 -1.31 10.90
C LYS A 122 29.08 -0.13 10.50
N VAL A 123 29.21 0.12 9.20
CA VAL A 123 30.24 1.02 8.66
C VAL A 123 29.67 2.38 8.27
N SER A 124 28.48 2.43 7.70
CA SER A 124 27.97 3.63 7.01
C SER A 124 26.72 4.23 7.64
N ALA A 125 25.97 3.45 8.43
CA ALA A 125 24.69 3.90 8.95
C ALA A 125 24.81 4.98 10.02
N LYS A 126 24.05 6.06 9.89
CA LYS A 126 23.89 7.11 10.90
C LYS A 126 22.58 6.88 11.66
N TYR A 127 22.66 6.83 12.97
CA TYR A 127 21.48 6.61 13.82
C TYR A 127 20.93 7.92 14.39
N PRO A 128 19.58 8.02 14.59
CA PRO A 128 18.59 6.97 14.38
C PRO A 128 18.24 6.77 12.90
N LEU A 129 17.78 5.55 12.54
CA LEU A 129 17.27 5.22 11.23
C LEU A 129 15.75 5.00 11.27
N VAL A 130 15.08 5.36 10.22
CA VAL A 130 13.68 5.00 9.98
C VAL A 130 13.63 3.77 9.09
N VAL A 131 12.87 2.74 9.50
CA VAL A 131 12.54 1.60 8.63
C VAL A 131 11.07 1.63 8.27
N LYS A 132 10.80 1.21 7.05
CA LYS A 132 9.44 1.12 6.52
C LYS A 132 9.28 -0.23 5.84
N LEU A 133 8.09 -0.81 5.96
CA LEU A 133 7.72 -1.89 5.05
C LEU A 133 7.40 -1.30 3.68
N ARG A 134 7.57 -2.11 2.65
CA ARG A 134 7.30 -1.72 1.26
C ARG A 134 5.90 -1.15 1.10
N ARG A 135 4.91 -1.76 1.76
CA ARG A 135 3.51 -1.38 1.70
C ARG A 135 3.05 -0.61 2.95
N GLY A 136 2.00 0.18 2.76
CA GLY A 136 1.30 0.90 3.83
C GLY A 136 1.46 2.42 3.77
N ALA A 137 0.41 3.12 4.11
CA ALA A 137 0.30 4.57 4.14
C ALA A 137 0.01 5.09 5.56
N GLY A 138 0.21 6.38 5.83
CA GLY A 138 -0.19 7.01 7.08
C GLY A 138 0.65 6.59 8.29
N SER A 139 1.96 6.47 8.14
CA SER A 139 2.92 6.10 9.20
C SER A 139 2.77 4.67 9.74
N TYR A 140 1.94 3.83 9.10
CA TYR A 140 1.85 2.41 9.44
C TYR A 140 3.03 1.65 8.86
N ASN A 141 3.47 0.62 9.61
CA ASN A 141 4.63 -0.17 9.21
C ASN A 141 5.94 0.64 9.17
N VAL A 142 6.00 1.71 9.97
CA VAL A 142 7.18 2.56 10.16
C VAL A 142 7.70 2.39 11.57
N LYS A 143 9.01 2.26 11.75
CA LYS A 143 9.66 2.12 13.05
C LYS A 143 10.95 2.92 13.07
N LEU A 144 11.23 3.60 14.20
CA LEU A 144 12.51 4.24 14.46
C LEU A 144 13.46 3.24 15.13
N LEU A 145 14.66 3.10 14.58
CA LEU A 145 15.74 2.29 15.09
C LEU A 145 16.82 3.22 15.65
N LYS A 146 17.03 3.20 16.95
CA LYS A 146 17.87 4.18 17.66
C LYS A 146 19.36 3.86 17.60
N ASN A 147 19.72 2.59 17.32
CA ASN A 147 21.11 2.14 17.35
C ASN A 147 21.28 0.88 16.48
N TYR A 148 22.55 0.47 16.31
CA TYR A 148 22.94 -0.72 15.56
C TYR A 148 22.21 -1.99 15.99
N LYS A 149 22.15 -2.26 17.31
CA LYS A 149 21.52 -3.48 17.84
C LYS A 149 20.06 -3.63 17.37
N GLN A 150 19.28 -2.55 17.46
CA GLN A 150 17.89 -2.55 17.00
C GLN A 150 17.79 -2.75 15.47
N ALA A 151 18.73 -2.16 14.72
CA ALA A 151 18.76 -2.29 13.27
C ALA A 151 19.15 -3.71 12.84
N GLU A 152 20.10 -4.32 13.49
CA GLU A 152 20.52 -5.71 13.27
C GLU A 152 19.40 -6.71 13.60
N GLU A 153 18.74 -6.55 14.75
CA GLU A 153 17.58 -7.39 15.14
C GLU A 153 16.44 -7.29 14.11
N TYR A 154 16.16 -6.07 13.65
CA TYR A 154 15.15 -5.83 12.61
C TYR A 154 15.55 -6.51 11.29
N THR A 155 16.80 -6.35 10.86
CA THR A 155 17.34 -6.97 9.65
C THR A 155 17.26 -8.49 9.73
N ASN A 156 17.72 -9.06 10.84
CA ASN A 156 17.67 -10.51 11.07
C ASN A 156 16.23 -11.04 10.91
N LYS A 157 15.25 -10.32 11.46
CA LYS A 157 13.85 -10.70 11.36
C LYS A 157 13.33 -10.62 9.93
N MET A 158 13.67 -9.56 9.19
CA MET A 158 13.24 -9.36 7.81
C MET A 158 13.81 -10.42 6.85
N PHE A 159 15.01 -10.94 7.13
CA PHE A 159 15.62 -12.02 6.33
C PHE A 159 15.39 -13.43 6.88
N SER A 160 14.52 -13.60 7.89
CA SER A 160 14.16 -14.92 8.43
C SER A 160 12.65 -15.13 8.40
N THR A 161 11.94 -14.70 9.44
CA THR A 161 10.50 -14.93 9.59
C THR A 161 9.63 -13.84 8.92
N GLY A 162 10.23 -12.71 8.55
CA GLY A 162 9.54 -11.56 8.01
C GLY A 162 8.65 -10.85 9.03
N LEU A 163 7.92 -9.85 8.53
CA LEU A 163 6.95 -9.09 9.29
C LEU A 163 5.59 -9.10 8.61
N ASP A 164 4.55 -9.27 9.42
CA ASP A 164 3.18 -9.09 8.95
C ASP A 164 2.90 -7.59 8.85
N PRO A 165 2.47 -7.08 7.67
CA PRO A 165 2.09 -5.69 7.55
C PRO A 165 0.88 -5.41 8.44
N SER A 166 1.01 -4.44 9.35
CA SER A 166 -0.12 -4.03 10.19
C SER A 166 -1.07 -3.16 9.38
N PRO A 167 -2.32 -3.56 9.19
CA PRO A 167 -3.31 -2.69 8.58
C PRO A 167 -3.53 -1.42 9.43
N ARG A 168 -3.80 -0.29 8.78
CA ARG A 168 -3.99 1.02 9.40
C ARG A 168 -4.90 1.00 10.63
N TYR A 169 -6.04 0.33 10.53
CA TYR A 169 -7.02 0.24 11.61
C TYR A 169 -6.52 -0.50 12.87
N LEU A 170 -5.55 -1.43 12.75
CA LEU A 170 -4.98 -2.10 13.93
C LEU A 170 -4.04 -1.19 14.73
N ALA A 171 -3.30 -0.33 14.06
CA ALA A 171 -2.46 0.66 14.72
C ALA A 171 -3.31 1.73 15.40
N ASP A 172 -4.40 2.20 14.78
CA ASP A 172 -5.35 3.13 15.39
C ASP A 172 -5.97 2.55 16.67
N ILE A 173 -6.32 1.26 16.66
CA ILE A 173 -6.83 0.58 17.86
C ILE A 173 -5.76 0.49 18.94
N LYS A 174 -4.52 0.10 18.60
CA LYS A 174 -3.41 0.05 19.57
C LYS A 174 -3.13 1.42 20.18
N ASN A 175 -3.14 2.47 19.38
CA ASN A 175 -2.94 3.84 19.87
C ASN A 175 -4.09 4.30 20.77
N LYS A 176 -5.35 4.04 20.39
CA LYS A 176 -6.51 4.32 21.23
C LYS A 176 -6.52 3.52 22.54
N ILE A 177 -6.02 2.28 22.51
CA ILE A 177 -5.85 1.45 23.72
C ILE A 177 -4.80 2.03 24.66
N LYS A 178 -3.68 2.55 24.12
CA LYS A 178 -2.59 3.11 24.91
C LYS A 178 -2.98 4.43 25.60
N ILE A 179 -3.85 5.23 24.98
CA ILE A 179 -4.27 6.56 25.47
C ILE A 179 -5.38 6.46 26.54
N SER A 180 -6.18 5.38 26.55
CA SER A 180 -7.34 5.26 27.45
C SER A 180 -6.95 4.62 28.80
N LYS A 181 -6.81 5.46 29.81
CA LYS A 181 -6.46 5.03 31.20
C LYS A 181 -7.67 4.66 32.08
N ASN A 182 -8.92 4.74 31.63
CA ASN A 182 -10.14 4.59 32.45
C ASN A 182 -10.92 3.30 32.16
N PHE A 183 -11.60 2.78 33.21
CA PHE A 183 -12.43 1.56 33.19
C PHE A 183 -13.55 1.58 32.13
N GLN A 184 -14.20 2.73 31.90
CA GLN A 184 -15.19 2.87 30.81
C GLN A 184 -14.56 2.64 29.42
N GLY A 185 -13.32 3.05 29.21
CA GLY A 185 -12.55 2.76 28.01
C GLY A 185 -12.25 1.27 27.85
N PHE A 186 -12.06 0.51 28.93
CA PHE A 186 -11.86 -0.94 28.91
C PHE A 186 -13.14 -1.68 28.47
N MET A 187 -14.29 -1.33 29.02
CA MET A 187 -15.58 -1.94 28.65
C MET A 187 -16.01 -1.62 27.21
N SER A 188 -15.73 -0.41 26.73
CA SER A 188 -15.97 -0.06 25.30
C SER A 188 -15.07 -0.83 24.35
N LYS A 189 -13.90 -1.26 24.81
CA LYS A 189 -12.94 -2.09 24.08
C LYS A 189 -13.39 -3.55 23.99
N LEU A 190 -13.92 -4.11 25.07
CA LEU A 190 -14.48 -5.47 25.08
C LEU A 190 -15.68 -5.60 24.13
N LYS A 191 -16.56 -4.60 24.08
CA LYS A 191 -17.69 -4.57 23.12
C LYS A 191 -17.25 -4.56 21.64
N LYS A 192 -16.00 -4.19 21.35
CA LYS A 192 -15.42 -4.16 20.00
C LYS A 192 -14.60 -5.41 19.65
N LEU A 193 -14.43 -6.35 20.55
CA LEU A 193 -13.64 -7.57 20.36
C LEU A 193 -14.03 -8.38 19.11
N PRO A 194 -15.31 -8.62 18.80
CA PRO A 194 -15.67 -9.36 17.56
C PRO A 194 -15.22 -8.65 16.29
N GLY A 195 -15.31 -7.31 16.25
CA GLY A 195 -14.77 -6.50 15.15
C GLY A 195 -13.26 -6.58 15.05
N PHE A 196 -12.55 -6.62 16.18
CA PHE A 196 -11.10 -6.77 16.23
C PHE A 196 -10.64 -8.10 15.62
N PHE A 197 -11.25 -9.23 15.99
CA PHE A 197 -10.92 -10.52 15.39
C PHE A 197 -11.19 -10.58 13.89
N LYS A 198 -12.29 -10.01 13.42
CA LYS A 198 -12.59 -9.89 11.98
C LYS A 198 -11.52 -9.07 11.26
N MET A 199 -11.04 -8.01 11.88
CA MET A 199 -9.98 -7.13 11.35
C MET A 199 -8.62 -7.81 11.33
N VAL A 200 -8.23 -8.53 12.38
CA VAL A 200 -6.98 -9.33 12.43
C VAL A 200 -6.99 -10.38 11.34
N ARG A 201 -8.14 -11.06 11.15
CA ARG A 201 -8.29 -12.04 10.06
C ARG A 201 -8.13 -11.40 8.67
N LYS A 202 -8.66 -10.19 8.45
CA LYS A 202 -8.44 -9.44 7.20
C LYS A 202 -6.96 -9.06 7.02
N GLY A 203 -6.26 -8.70 8.08
CA GLY A 203 -4.82 -8.38 8.02
C GLY A 203 -3.97 -9.56 7.57
N LYS A 204 -4.37 -10.79 7.90
CA LYS A 204 -3.68 -12.02 7.47
C LYS A 204 -3.81 -12.31 5.97
N LEU A 205 -4.66 -11.60 5.24
CA LEU A 205 -4.77 -11.73 3.79
C LEU A 205 -3.61 -11.03 3.05
N PHE A 206 -2.90 -10.13 3.72
CA PHE A 206 -1.69 -9.52 3.14
C PHE A 206 -0.50 -10.47 3.29
N PRO A 207 0.29 -10.65 2.24
CA PRO A 207 1.50 -11.45 2.33
C PRO A 207 2.49 -10.82 3.32
N LYS A 208 3.26 -11.66 4.00
CA LYS A 208 4.38 -11.20 4.83
C LYS A 208 5.38 -10.43 3.99
N GLU A 209 5.97 -9.43 4.60
CA GLU A 209 7.08 -8.69 4.04
C GLU A 209 8.39 -9.31 4.58
N LEU A 210 9.21 -9.86 3.67
CA LEU A 210 10.48 -10.51 3.99
C LEU A 210 11.44 -10.45 2.81
N GLY A 211 12.71 -10.77 3.06
CA GLY A 211 13.74 -10.84 2.02
C GLY A 211 14.30 -9.48 1.60
N TYR A 212 14.00 -8.43 2.33
CA TYR A 212 14.56 -7.10 2.11
C TYR A 212 14.54 -6.27 3.40
N VAL A 213 15.30 -5.17 3.42
CA VAL A 213 15.15 -4.08 4.38
C VAL A 213 15.16 -2.74 3.66
N TYR A 214 14.48 -1.75 4.21
CA TYR A 214 14.35 -0.41 3.65
C TYR A 214 14.65 0.58 4.78
N PHE A 215 15.88 1.11 4.78
CA PHE A 215 16.33 2.13 5.72
C PHE A 215 16.20 3.51 5.10
N GLN A 216 15.85 4.48 5.91
CA GLN A 216 15.79 5.88 5.53
C GLN A 216 16.43 6.71 6.64
N GLU A 217 17.13 7.77 6.29
CA GLU A 217 17.67 8.72 7.26
C GLU A 217 16.54 9.38 8.05
N PHE A 218 16.79 9.63 9.31
CA PHE A 218 15.86 10.37 10.16
C PHE A 218 16.10 11.87 9.99
N ILE A 219 15.04 12.64 9.80
CA ILE A 219 15.09 14.10 9.73
C ILE A 219 14.75 14.63 11.11
N ASP A 220 15.75 15.23 11.77
CA ASP A 220 15.54 15.90 13.04
C ASP A 220 14.71 17.18 12.87
N ASN A 221 13.99 17.55 13.92
CA ASN A 221 13.25 18.81 14.01
C ASN A 221 12.13 19.01 12.95
N ASN A 222 11.71 17.94 12.29
CA ASN A 222 10.56 18.00 11.41
C ASN A 222 9.27 18.10 12.23
N LYS A 223 8.70 19.31 12.34
CA LYS A 223 7.48 19.58 13.14
C LYS A 223 6.20 19.29 12.36
N HIS A 224 6.26 19.21 11.04
CA HIS A 224 5.09 19.08 10.18
C HIS A 224 5.34 18.15 9.00
N ASP A 225 4.38 17.27 8.69
CA ASP A 225 4.33 16.55 7.42
C ASP A 225 3.89 17.53 6.32
N ILE A 226 4.73 17.70 5.29
CA ILE A 226 4.35 18.40 4.07
C ILE A 226 3.67 17.37 3.16
N ARG A 227 2.44 17.65 2.76
CA ARG A 227 1.64 16.79 1.87
C ARG A 227 1.20 17.56 0.64
#